data_a30be3a23ebbb5d8cf22ad6df2bc1e57
#
_entry.id   a30be3a23ebbb5d8cf22ad6df2bc1e57
#
_cell.length_a   1.000
_cell.length_b   1.000
_cell.length_c   1.000
_cell.angle_alpha   90.00
_cell.angle_beta   90.00
_cell.angle_gamma   90.00
#
_symmetry.space_group_name_H-M   'P 1'
#
loop_
_entity.id
_entity.type
_entity.pdbx_description
1 polymer ?
#
loop_
_entity_poly.entity_id
_entity_poly.type
_entity_poly.pdbx_seq_one_letter_code
_entity_poly.pdbx_strand_id
1 'polypeptide(L)'
;MPKATVWSKETCGFCTLAIKELERRNYTITIKKIIEPITPLESRDWMFTREDLLEVVPNARSVPQIFIEDKHIGGYTELMKYFTSA
;
A
#
# COMPACT_ATOMS: atom_id res chain seq x y z
N MET A 1 -11.27 8.90 12.39
CA MET A 1 -9.87 8.61 12.07
C MET A 1 -9.73 8.42 10.57
N PRO A 2 -8.74 9.05 9.95
CA PRO A 2 -8.57 8.92 8.51
C PRO A 2 -8.14 7.49 8.14
N LYS A 3 -8.50 7.09 6.94
CA LYS A 3 -8.20 5.75 6.45
C LYS A 3 -7.13 5.79 5.39
N ALA A 4 -6.24 4.80 5.41
CA ALA A 4 -5.20 4.64 4.41
C ALA A 4 -5.15 3.20 3.94
N THR A 5 -4.81 3.01 2.68
CA THR A 5 -4.60 1.69 2.10
C THR A 5 -3.17 1.63 1.59
N VAL A 6 -2.43 0.60 1.97
CA VAL A 6 -1.04 0.43 1.56
C VAL A 6 -0.90 -0.90 0.83
N TRP A 7 -0.57 -0.83 -0.46
CA TRP A 7 -0.22 -2.01 -1.24
C TRP A 7 1.26 -2.31 -0.99
N SER A 8 1.55 -3.48 -0.49
CA SER A 8 2.91 -3.86 -0.09
C SER A 8 3.27 -5.26 -0.56
N LYS A 9 4.49 -5.69 -0.27
CA LYS A 9 4.94 -7.06 -0.49
C LYS A 9 5.79 -7.49 0.71
N GLU A 10 6.12 -8.77 0.79
CA GLU A 10 6.78 -9.34 1.98
C GLU A 10 8.12 -8.71 2.33
N THR A 11 8.94 -8.42 1.35
CA THR A 11 10.27 -7.88 1.60
C THR A 11 10.39 -6.46 1.08
N CYS A 12 9.65 -5.54 1.70
CA CYS A 12 9.65 -4.16 1.27
C CYS A 12 9.91 -3.22 2.44
N GLY A 13 11.13 -2.71 2.52
CA GLY A 13 11.52 -1.79 3.58
C GLY A 13 10.73 -0.49 3.56
N PHE A 14 10.50 0.08 2.37
CA PHE A 14 9.72 1.31 2.24
C PHE A 14 8.26 1.12 2.59
N CYS A 15 7.72 -0.07 2.35
CA CYS A 15 6.35 -0.38 2.78
C CYS A 15 6.25 -0.33 4.30
N THR A 16 7.22 -0.92 4.98
CA THR A 16 7.27 -0.90 6.44
C THR A 16 7.38 0.54 6.97
N LEU A 17 8.23 1.36 6.36
CA LEU A 17 8.39 2.75 6.76
C LEU A 17 7.10 3.53 6.55
N ALA A 18 6.42 3.31 5.44
CA ALA A 18 5.16 3.99 5.16
C ALA A 18 4.09 3.61 6.19
N ILE A 19 3.99 2.34 6.50
CA ILE A 19 3.02 1.85 7.48
C ILE A 19 3.29 2.46 8.85
N LYS A 20 4.54 2.47 9.27
CA LYS A 20 4.93 3.07 10.56
C LYS A 20 4.59 4.56 10.62
N GLU A 21 4.83 5.28 9.55
CA GLU A 21 4.53 6.70 9.49
C GLU A 21 3.03 6.96 9.60
N LEU A 22 2.22 6.15 8.91
CA LEU A 22 0.77 6.26 8.99
C LEU A 22 0.25 5.90 10.38
N GLU A 23 0.81 4.86 11.00
CA GLU A 23 0.44 4.47 12.36
C GLU A 23 0.75 5.60 13.35
N ARG A 24 1.91 6.21 13.21
CA ARG A 24 2.32 7.32 14.07
C ARG A 24 1.36 8.50 13.97
N ARG A 25 0.70 8.66 12.84
CA ARG A 25 -0.26 9.75 12.60
C ARG A 25 -1.71 9.31 12.83
N ASN A 26 -1.91 8.15 13.46
CA ASN A 26 -3.22 7.64 13.84
C ASN A 26 -4.17 7.33 12.67
N TYR A 27 -3.61 6.87 11.56
CA TYR A 27 -4.42 6.40 10.44
C TYR A 27 -4.92 4.97 10.71
N THR A 28 -6.13 4.69 10.24
CA THR A 28 -6.63 3.32 10.17
C THR A 28 -6.10 2.73 8.86
N ILE A 29 -5.28 1.69 8.94
CA ILE A 29 -4.55 1.18 7.78
C ILE A 29 -5.10 -0.16 7.32
N THR A 30 -5.37 -0.25 6.02
CA THR A 30 -5.66 -1.53 5.36
C THR A 30 -4.42 -1.89 4.54
N ILE A 31 -3.85 -3.05 4.83
CA ILE A 31 -2.67 -3.52 4.11
C ILE A 31 -3.11 -4.55 3.07
N LYS A 32 -2.79 -4.29 1.80
CA LYS A 32 -3.05 -5.21 0.70
C LYS A 32 -1.72 -5.77 0.23
N LYS A 33 -1.42 -6.98 0.64
CA LYS A 33 -0.11 -7.57 0.42
C LYS A 33 -0.11 -8.37 -0.88
N ILE A 34 0.84 -8.04 -1.76
CA ILE A 34 1.01 -8.76 -3.01
C ILE A 34 1.88 -9.99 -2.74
N ILE A 35 1.33 -11.15 -3.03
CA ILE A 35 2.01 -12.41 -2.84
C ILE A 35 1.98 -13.17 -4.15
N GLU A 36 3.14 -13.49 -4.67
CA GLU A 36 3.27 -14.22 -5.94
C GLU A 36 4.37 -15.28 -5.81
N PRO A 37 4.17 -16.43 -6.41
CA PRO A 37 2.93 -16.87 -7.06
C PRO A 37 1.87 -17.27 -6.04
N ILE A 38 0.60 -17.03 -6.36
CA ILE A 38 -0.51 -17.47 -5.52
C ILE A 38 -1.09 -18.74 -6.10
N THR A 39 -1.15 -19.80 -5.27
CA THR A 39 -1.84 -21.02 -5.67
C THR A 39 -3.28 -20.95 -5.18
N PRO A 40 -4.22 -21.61 -5.86
CA PRO A 40 -5.62 -21.60 -5.41
C PRO A 40 -5.81 -22.12 -3.98
N LEU A 41 -4.94 -23.04 -3.54
CA LEU A 41 -5.03 -23.61 -2.19
C LEU A 41 -4.54 -22.65 -1.11
N GLU A 42 -3.76 -21.66 -1.47
CA GLU A 42 -3.17 -20.71 -0.53
C GLU A 42 -3.86 -19.34 -0.54
N SER A 43 -4.86 -19.18 -1.40
CA SER A 43 -5.55 -17.92 -1.54
C SER A 43 -6.24 -17.49 -0.24
N ARG A 44 -6.06 -16.23 0.15
CA ARG A 44 -6.70 -15.62 1.32
C ARG A 44 -7.29 -14.29 0.91
N ASP A 45 -8.24 -13.78 1.69
CA ASP A 45 -8.89 -12.51 1.39
C ASP A 45 -7.92 -11.32 1.36
N TRP A 46 -6.84 -11.41 2.11
CA TRP A 46 -5.84 -10.34 2.20
C TRP A 46 -4.69 -10.51 1.20
N MET A 47 -4.73 -11.58 0.39
CA MET A 47 -3.70 -11.85 -0.61
C MET A 47 -4.12 -11.25 -1.94
N PHE A 48 -3.22 -10.50 -2.55
CA PHE A 48 -3.49 -9.80 -3.81
C PHE A 48 -2.39 -10.11 -4.81
N THR A 49 -2.70 -9.92 -6.09
CA THR A 49 -1.73 -10.11 -7.15
C THR A 49 -1.27 -8.76 -7.70
N ARG A 50 -0.23 -8.79 -8.51
CA ARG A 50 0.23 -7.60 -9.20
C ARG A 50 -0.87 -7.04 -10.10
N GLU A 51 -1.64 -7.91 -10.75
CA GLU A 51 -2.75 -7.49 -11.60
C GLU A 51 -3.80 -6.74 -10.81
N ASP A 52 -4.07 -7.15 -9.58
CA ASP A 52 -5.01 -6.44 -8.72
C ASP A 52 -4.55 -5.01 -8.48
N LEU A 53 -3.25 -4.81 -8.24
CA LEU A 53 -2.70 -3.47 -8.07
C LEU A 53 -2.82 -2.66 -9.36
N LEU A 54 -2.52 -3.26 -10.50
CA LEU A 54 -2.56 -2.56 -11.78
C LEU A 54 -3.98 -2.14 -12.18
N GLU A 55 -5.01 -2.79 -11.63
CA GLU A 55 -6.37 -2.35 -11.86
C GLU A 55 -6.67 -0.98 -11.23
N VAL A 56 -6.05 -0.69 -10.10
CA VAL A 56 -6.27 0.58 -9.39
C VAL A 56 -5.16 1.59 -9.66
N VAL A 57 -3.97 1.12 -9.99
CA VAL A 57 -2.82 1.98 -10.34
C VAL A 57 -2.18 1.43 -11.61
N PRO A 58 -2.73 1.75 -12.79
CA PRO A 58 -2.25 1.18 -14.04
C PRO A 58 -0.76 1.40 -14.34
N ASN A 59 -0.18 2.45 -13.77
CA ASN A 59 1.22 2.79 -13.98
C ASN A 59 2.14 2.32 -12.86
N ALA A 60 1.64 1.48 -11.96
CA ALA A 60 2.43 1.03 -10.83
C ALA A 60 3.63 0.23 -11.29
N ARG A 61 4.81 0.58 -10.79
CA ARG A 61 6.07 -0.12 -11.10
C ARG A 61 6.69 -0.71 -9.84
N SER A 62 6.21 -0.30 -8.69
CA SER A 62 6.81 -0.70 -7.43
C SER A 62 5.78 -0.60 -6.31
N VAL A 63 6.16 -1.07 -5.14
CA VAL A 63 5.44 -0.87 -3.90
C VAL A 63 6.36 -0.13 -2.93
N PRO A 64 5.84 0.60 -1.96
CA PRO A 64 4.41 0.72 -1.63
C PRO A 64 3.65 1.59 -2.62
N GLN A 65 2.34 1.32 -2.74
CA GLN A 65 1.41 2.24 -3.39
C GLN A 65 0.36 2.59 -2.35
N ILE A 66 0.23 3.85 -2.04
CA ILE A 66 -0.51 4.31 -0.88
C ILE A 66 -1.71 5.14 -1.32
N PHE A 67 -2.86 4.86 -0.71
CA PHE A 67 -4.07 5.64 -0.89
C PHE A 67 -4.48 6.22 0.45
N ILE A 68 -4.93 7.48 0.45
CA ILE A 68 -5.51 8.11 1.63
C ILE A 68 -6.92 8.55 1.23
N GLU A 69 -7.92 8.00 1.91
CA GLU A 69 -9.34 8.27 1.63
C GLU A 69 -9.66 8.12 0.14
N ASP A 70 -9.25 7.02 -0.46
CA ASP A 70 -9.46 6.72 -1.88
C ASP A 70 -8.64 7.56 -2.86
N LYS A 71 -7.82 8.47 -2.37
CA LYS A 71 -6.95 9.26 -3.21
C LYS A 71 -5.58 8.60 -3.33
N HIS A 72 -5.12 8.35 -4.54
CA HIS A 72 -3.80 7.77 -4.78
C HIS A 72 -2.71 8.79 -4.44
N ILE A 73 -1.84 8.43 -3.51
CA ILE A 73 -0.74 9.30 -3.08
C ILE A 73 0.55 8.94 -3.81
N GLY A 74 0.84 7.65 -3.95
CA GLY A 74 2.07 7.16 -4.55
C GLY A 74 2.86 6.29 -3.59
N GLY A 75 4.18 6.38 -3.65
CA GLY A 75 5.06 5.61 -2.78
C GLY A 75 5.40 6.34 -1.50
N TYR A 76 6.43 5.84 -0.81
CA TYR A 76 6.84 6.43 0.47
C TYR A 76 7.27 7.89 0.32
N THR A 77 8.04 8.21 -0.72
CA THR A 77 8.50 9.58 -0.95
C THR A 77 7.33 10.54 -1.13
N GLU A 78 6.35 10.12 -1.94
CA GLU A 78 5.16 10.93 -2.18
C GLU A 78 4.32 11.08 -0.92
N LEU A 79 4.27 10.05 -0.09
CA LEU A 79 3.59 10.11 1.19
C LEU A 79 4.21 11.17 2.10
N MET A 80 5.53 11.20 2.17
CA MET A 80 6.22 12.18 2.99
C MET A 80 5.99 13.60 2.47
N LYS A 81 5.98 13.78 1.16
CA LYS A 81 5.64 15.07 0.56
C LYS A 81 4.22 15.49 0.89
N TYR A 82 3.29 14.55 0.85
CA TYR A 82 1.90 14.80 1.21
C TYR A 82 1.78 15.36 2.62
N PHE A 83 2.52 14.78 3.57
CA PHE A 83 2.48 15.23 4.95
C PHE A 83 3.19 16.56 5.18
N THR A 84 4.22 16.87 4.41
CA THR A 84 4.99 18.10 4.59
C THR A 84 4.41 19.29 3.84
N SER A 85 3.58 19.05 2.83
CA SER A 85 3.00 20.15 2.03
C SER A 85 1.61 20.54 2.48
N ALA A 86 1.13 20.00 3.57
CA ALA A 86 -0.20 20.31 4.10
C ALA A 86 -0.22 21.66 4.82
#